data_01585224a0bd5a5b10ffd24669946be7
#
_entry.id   01585224a0bd5a5b10ffd24669946be7
#
_cell.length_a   1.000
_cell.length_b   1.000
_cell.length_c   1.000
_cell.angle_alpha   90.00
_cell.angle_beta   90.00
_cell.angle_gamma   90.00
#
_symmetry.space_group_name_H-M   'P 1'
#
loop_
_entity.id
_entity.type
_entity.pdbx_description
1 polymer ?
#
loop_
_entity_poly.entity_id
_entity_poly.type
_entity_poly.pdbx_seq_one_letter_code
_entity_poly.pdbx_strand_id
1 'polypeptide(L)'
;MRIGLSLLCLFSCYITASHAQTDVDALRYSMPSVQGTARNIALGNTMGTIGADISAVSTNPAGLAKFSSAEFTLSPAVSINKSSSLFLGNTSSYNKTKFQLTNLGVVIAGKSTGTSETKKWNGIRFGFALTRTANFNSKYYFSGYNTKNSLLNAYYEKLNDRSYITDSTDAADNYPFDASIAYQLGLITIDSLGNTYTATNNGNMQQSFVVEKSGGINELALGIGSMYKDKIMVGVSVGVPILNYTERIKLTEEDIRDSAYDLNSFINETYLKTTGVGFNLKVGIIGMPIPNLRLSLAFQTPGILFMKDAYQTYMEADYESQQVIFTGQSPEGGSKYKFIQPWKMTAGIGYIHKYGLLAAEYELSDAANARFRFNLNEVNARAYENYVNNLIKGKYGLLHTVRAGVEFKYKQVRFRGGIQYRTSPFKSAAAPSEINTSALTYSAGLGYRGNHFFADIAYVQTNTKEMYLPYQLSTESWKPVPAAILSTKKPAIVVTVGYKL
;
A
#
# COMPACT_ATOMS: atom_id res chain seq x y z
N MET A 1 -20.25 37.24 56.18
CA MET A 1 -19.86 35.89 55.77
C MET A 1 -20.28 35.72 54.30
N ARG A 2 -19.39 36.03 53.39
CA ARG A 2 -19.62 35.93 51.92
C ARG A 2 -18.76 34.79 51.39
N ILE A 3 -19.46 33.75 50.93
CA ILE A 3 -18.88 32.60 50.31
C ILE A 3 -18.63 32.93 48.84
N GLY A 4 -17.35 33.06 48.47
CA GLY A 4 -16.94 33.21 47.06
C GLY A 4 -16.97 31.88 46.36
N LEU A 5 -17.83 31.77 45.34
CA LEU A 5 -17.90 30.62 44.46
C LEU A 5 -16.88 30.81 43.35
N SER A 6 -15.75 30.14 43.45
CA SER A 6 -14.71 30.11 42.40
C SER A 6 -15.22 29.20 41.28
N LEU A 7 -15.60 29.82 40.17
CA LEU A 7 -15.92 29.14 38.90
C LEU A 7 -14.62 28.66 38.27
N LEU A 8 -14.36 27.38 38.36
CA LEU A 8 -13.26 26.71 37.65
C LEU A 8 -13.68 26.56 36.19
N CYS A 9 -13.26 27.48 35.33
CA CYS A 9 -13.36 27.33 33.89
C CYS A 9 -12.43 26.20 33.43
N LEU A 10 -13.01 25.01 33.23
CA LEU A 10 -12.38 23.92 32.48
C LEU A 10 -12.26 24.40 31.01
N PHE A 11 -11.09 24.89 30.63
CA PHE A 11 -10.71 25.07 29.24
C PHE A 11 -10.65 23.68 28.60
N SER A 12 -11.72 23.27 27.95
CA SER A 12 -11.72 22.13 27.05
C SER A 12 -10.90 22.54 25.84
N CYS A 13 -9.63 22.17 25.80
CA CYS A 13 -8.81 22.22 24.59
C CYS A 13 -9.47 21.33 23.54
N TYR A 14 -10.24 21.88 22.63
CA TYR A 14 -10.74 21.20 21.44
C TYR A 14 -9.55 20.99 20.50
N ILE A 15 -8.86 19.86 20.65
CA ILE A 15 -7.89 19.41 19.68
C ILE A 15 -8.69 19.03 18.43
N THR A 16 -8.66 19.89 17.42
CA THR A 16 -9.17 19.54 16.10
C THR A 16 -8.28 18.42 15.57
N ALA A 17 -8.81 17.21 15.53
CA ALA A 17 -8.08 16.05 15.02
C ALA A 17 -7.80 16.27 13.53
N SER A 18 -6.57 16.63 13.19
CA SER A 18 -6.09 16.62 11.81
C SER A 18 -6.04 15.16 11.34
N HIS A 19 -6.96 14.78 10.46
CA HIS A 19 -7.02 13.42 9.93
C HIS A 19 -6.07 13.29 8.74
N ALA A 20 -5.00 12.51 8.93
CA ALA A 20 -3.99 12.24 7.89
C ALA A 20 -4.42 11.19 6.85
N GLN A 21 -5.56 10.49 7.07
CA GLN A 21 -6.00 9.37 6.24
C GLN A 21 -6.70 9.87 4.97
N THR A 22 -6.26 9.36 3.82
CA THR A 22 -6.78 9.74 2.51
C THR A 22 -7.34 8.53 1.75
N ASP A 23 -8.09 8.78 0.68
CA ASP A 23 -8.52 7.73 -0.26
C ASP A 23 -7.32 6.99 -0.88
N VAL A 24 -6.17 7.68 -1.08
CA VAL A 24 -4.92 7.08 -1.58
C VAL A 24 -4.38 6.02 -0.61
N ASP A 25 -4.49 6.25 0.70
CA ASP A 25 -4.10 5.28 1.73
C ASP A 25 -5.00 4.04 1.70
N ALA A 26 -6.30 4.24 1.50
CA ALA A 26 -7.24 3.11 1.35
C ALA A 26 -6.85 2.22 0.18
N LEU A 27 -6.49 2.81 -0.96
CA LEU A 27 -6.02 2.07 -2.12
C LEU A 27 -4.68 1.36 -1.82
N ARG A 28 -3.71 2.05 -1.23
CA ARG A 28 -2.38 1.53 -0.85
C ARG A 28 -2.49 0.29 0.02
N TYR A 29 -3.32 0.33 1.06
CA TYR A 29 -3.47 -0.78 2.01
C TYR A 29 -4.34 -1.93 1.47
N SER A 30 -5.07 -1.72 0.36
CA SER A 30 -5.92 -2.73 -0.28
C SER A 30 -5.21 -3.50 -1.39
N MET A 31 -4.14 -2.95 -1.97
CA MET A 31 -3.50 -3.48 -3.17
C MET A 31 -2.38 -4.49 -2.84
N PRO A 32 -2.54 -5.77 -3.23
CA PRO A 32 -1.47 -6.76 -3.05
C PRO A 32 -0.33 -6.55 -4.04
N SER A 33 0.87 -6.95 -3.63
CA SER A 33 2.02 -7.12 -4.51
C SER A 33 2.20 -8.59 -4.88
N VAL A 34 2.93 -8.86 -5.97
CA VAL A 34 3.36 -10.21 -6.33
C VAL A 34 4.44 -10.66 -5.36
N GLN A 35 4.13 -11.64 -4.52
CA GLN A 35 4.99 -12.09 -3.41
C GLN A 35 4.78 -13.59 -3.14
N GLY A 36 5.61 -14.15 -2.25
CA GLY A 36 5.55 -15.56 -1.85
C GLY A 36 6.85 -16.29 -2.17
N THR A 37 6.75 -17.60 -2.47
CA THR A 37 7.88 -18.42 -2.89
C THR A 37 8.34 -18.08 -4.31
N ALA A 38 9.61 -18.33 -4.63
CA ALA A 38 10.14 -18.16 -5.98
C ALA A 38 9.35 -18.98 -7.02
N ARG A 39 8.86 -20.16 -6.65
CA ARG A 39 8.02 -20.99 -7.51
C ARG A 39 6.69 -20.31 -7.83
N ASN A 40 5.98 -19.80 -6.82
CA ASN A 40 4.70 -19.10 -7.00
C ASN A 40 4.88 -17.84 -7.85
N ILE A 41 5.90 -17.06 -7.56
CA ILE A 41 6.24 -15.83 -8.29
C ILE A 41 6.57 -16.13 -9.76
N ALA A 42 7.42 -17.13 -10.02
CA ALA A 42 7.81 -17.52 -11.38
C ALA A 42 6.64 -18.00 -12.24
N LEU A 43 5.58 -18.50 -11.60
CA LEU A 43 4.33 -18.94 -12.24
C LEU A 43 3.25 -17.84 -12.28
N GLY A 44 3.62 -16.56 -12.11
CA GLY A 44 2.67 -15.47 -12.13
C GLY A 44 1.65 -15.48 -10.99
N ASN A 45 1.96 -16.14 -9.86
CA ASN A 45 1.08 -16.32 -8.69
C ASN A 45 -0.16 -17.19 -8.97
N THR A 46 0.00 -18.29 -9.69
CA THR A 46 -1.09 -19.24 -10.01
C THR A 46 -1.08 -20.52 -9.16
N MET A 47 -0.30 -20.53 -8.06
CA MET A 47 -0.20 -21.72 -7.21
C MET A 47 -1.43 -21.99 -6.35
N GLY A 48 -2.35 -21.02 -6.22
CA GLY A 48 -3.66 -21.19 -5.59
C GLY A 48 -4.54 -22.24 -6.28
N THR A 49 -4.37 -22.43 -7.59
CA THR A 49 -5.05 -23.46 -8.37
C THR A 49 -4.28 -24.79 -8.36
N ILE A 50 -2.96 -24.74 -8.40
CA ILE A 50 -2.12 -25.93 -8.49
C ILE A 50 -1.92 -26.60 -7.14
N GLY A 51 -1.73 -25.81 -6.06
CA GLY A 51 -1.42 -26.32 -4.73
C GLY A 51 0.00 -26.90 -4.61
N ALA A 52 0.32 -27.51 -3.47
CA ALA A 52 1.64 -28.01 -3.11
C ALA A 52 2.73 -26.91 -3.17
N ASP A 53 2.39 -25.75 -2.64
CA ASP A 53 3.28 -24.63 -2.38
C ASP A 53 2.77 -23.92 -1.13
N ILE A 54 3.66 -23.55 -0.22
CA ILE A 54 3.28 -22.93 1.06
C ILE A 54 2.54 -21.59 0.88
N SER A 55 2.74 -20.91 -0.25
CA SER A 55 1.98 -19.68 -0.59
C SER A 55 0.47 -19.94 -0.65
N ALA A 56 0.03 -21.20 -0.80
CA ALA A 56 -1.38 -21.56 -0.78
C ALA A 56 -2.07 -21.20 0.54
N VAL A 57 -1.37 -21.19 1.68
CA VAL A 57 -1.94 -20.77 2.98
C VAL A 57 -2.52 -19.36 2.89
N SER A 58 -1.86 -18.47 2.16
CA SER A 58 -2.24 -17.06 2.00
C SER A 58 -3.08 -16.78 0.74
N THR A 59 -3.28 -17.77 -0.16
CA THR A 59 -4.05 -17.59 -1.40
C THR A 59 -5.27 -18.50 -1.49
N ASN A 60 -5.07 -19.81 -1.58
CA ASN A 60 -6.12 -20.83 -1.58
C ASN A 60 -5.71 -21.99 -0.67
N PRO A 61 -6.18 -22.02 0.60
CA PRO A 61 -5.73 -23.00 1.59
C PRO A 61 -6.06 -24.47 1.22
N ALA A 62 -6.97 -24.72 0.27
CA ALA A 62 -7.21 -26.06 -0.25
C ALA A 62 -5.94 -26.68 -0.86
N GLY A 63 -5.02 -25.84 -1.38
CA GLY A 63 -3.74 -26.28 -1.93
C GLY A 63 -2.82 -26.97 -0.92
N LEU A 64 -3.03 -26.79 0.40
CA LEU A 64 -2.33 -27.51 1.46
C LEU A 64 -2.60 -29.01 1.40
N ALA A 65 -3.79 -29.43 1.02
CA ALA A 65 -4.19 -30.83 0.93
C ALA A 65 -3.27 -31.67 0.00
N LYS A 66 -2.52 -31.03 -0.89
CA LYS A 66 -1.65 -31.67 -1.86
C LYS A 66 -0.23 -32.00 -1.33
N PHE A 67 0.14 -31.53 -0.16
CA PHE A 67 1.42 -31.91 0.44
C PHE A 67 1.42 -33.36 0.86
N SER A 68 2.48 -34.08 0.47
CA SER A 68 2.67 -35.49 0.78
C SER A 68 3.57 -35.73 1.99
N SER A 69 4.41 -34.75 2.33
CA SER A 69 5.34 -34.80 3.46
C SER A 69 5.38 -33.45 4.15
N ALA A 70 5.94 -33.40 5.34
CA ALA A 70 6.26 -32.14 6.00
C ALA A 70 7.34 -31.42 5.18
N GLU A 71 7.25 -30.07 5.16
CA GLU A 71 8.13 -29.24 4.34
C GLU A 71 8.41 -27.92 5.06
N PHE A 72 9.67 -27.49 5.04
CA PHE A 72 10.12 -26.17 5.47
C PHE A 72 10.58 -25.38 4.25
N THR A 73 10.26 -24.08 4.20
CA THR A 73 10.65 -23.18 3.11
C THR A 73 11.11 -21.82 3.62
N LEU A 74 12.13 -21.26 2.97
CA LEU A 74 12.66 -19.92 3.20
C LEU A 74 12.86 -19.21 1.86
N SER A 75 12.38 -17.98 1.73
CA SER A 75 12.41 -17.22 0.48
C SER A 75 12.93 -15.79 0.66
N PRO A 76 14.27 -15.59 0.74
CA PRO A 76 14.86 -14.26 0.65
C PRO A 76 14.73 -13.67 -0.76
N ALA A 77 14.72 -12.33 -0.83
CA ALA A 77 14.65 -11.60 -2.09
C ALA A 77 15.42 -10.28 -2.04
N VAL A 78 15.91 -9.88 -3.20
CA VAL A 78 16.43 -8.53 -3.46
C VAL A 78 15.50 -7.87 -4.46
N SER A 79 14.95 -6.72 -4.10
CA SER A 79 14.11 -5.91 -4.98
C SER A 79 14.77 -4.57 -5.28
N ILE A 80 14.68 -4.14 -6.54
CA ILE A 80 15.16 -2.84 -6.99
C ILE A 80 13.92 -2.04 -7.39
N ASN A 81 13.72 -0.89 -6.79
CA ASN A 81 12.72 0.06 -7.24
C ASN A 81 13.41 1.03 -8.20
N LYS A 82 13.02 1.00 -9.47
CA LYS A 82 13.45 1.96 -10.50
C LYS A 82 12.28 2.89 -10.77
N SER A 83 12.37 4.12 -10.29
CA SER A 83 11.37 5.16 -10.49
C SER A 83 11.84 6.18 -11.51
N SER A 84 10.91 6.66 -12.33
CA SER A 84 11.06 7.81 -13.20
C SER A 84 9.87 8.72 -12.98
N SER A 85 10.10 10.02 -12.95
CA SER A 85 9.09 11.04 -12.76
C SER A 85 9.16 12.07 -13.89
N LEU A 86 8.00 12.53 -14.34
CA LEU A 86 7.85 13.67 -15.27
C LEU A 86 7.07 14.75 -14.54
N PHE A 87 7.67 15.94 -14.38
CA PHE A 87 7.07 17.09 -13.69
C PHE A 87 7.48 18.38 -14.40
N LEU A 88 6.49 19.18 -14.80
CA LEU A 88 6.72 20.45 -15.51
C LEU A 88 7.71 20.35 -16.69
N GLY A 89 7.60 19.24 -17.45
CA GLY A 89 8.47 18.94 -18.60
C GLY A 89 9.82 18.31 -18.26
N ASN A 90 10.21 18.27 -16.98
CA ASN A 90 11.48 17.68 -16.53
C ASN A 90 11.32 16.21 -16.18
N THR A 91 12.28 15.38 -16.60
CA THR A 91 12.33 13.96 -16.26
C THR A 91 13.46 13.69 -15.27
N SER A 92 13.14 13.00 -14.19
CA SER A 92 14.10 12.56 -13.18
C SER A 92 14.01 11.06 -12.96
N SER A 93 15.07 10.42 -12.49
CA SER A 93 15.08 8.99 -12.18
C SER A 93 15.78 8.69 -10.87
N TYR A 94 15.32 7.66 -10.17
CA TYR A 94 15.93 7.20 -8.93
C TYR A 94 15.85 5.67 -8.81
N ASN A 95 16.88 5.07 -8.21
CA ASN A 95 16.94 3.63 -7.97
C ASN A 95 17.14 3.37 -6.47
N LYS A 96 16.36 2.44 -5.89
CA LYS A 96 16.48 2.02 -4.50
C LYS A 96 16.46 0.50 -4.40
N THR A 97 17.52 -0.08 -3.86
CA THR A 97 17.63 -1.52 -3.62
C THR A 97 17.23 -1.85 -2.18
N LYS A 98 16.46 -2.92 -2.00
CA LYS A 98 16.06 -3.44 -0.69
C LYS A 98 16.16 -4.96 -0.64
N PHE A 99 16.75 -5.46 0.44
CA PHE A 99 16.64 -6.86 0.84
C PHE A 99 15.36 -7.09 1.62
N GLN A 100 14.67 -8.22 1.39
CA GLN A 100 13.43 -8.57 2.06
C GLN A 100 13.23 -10.07 2.14
N LEU A 101 12.46 -10.52 3.12
CA LEU A 101 11.94 -11.88 3.20
C LEU A 101 10.54 -11.88 2.56
N THR A 102 10.34 -12.70 1.51
CA THR A 102 9.04 -12.79 0.83
C THR A 102 8.16 -13.90 1.40
N ASN A 103 8.78 -14.97 1.89
CA ASN A 103 8.07 -16.07 2.53
C ASN A 103 8.99 -16.88 3.46
N LEU A 104 8.42 -17.30 4.57
CA LEU A 104 8.94 -18.32 5.48
C LEU A 104 7.77 -19.22 5.85
N GLY A 105 7.93 -20.54 5.72
CA GLY A 105 6.80 -21.41 5.96
C GLY A 105 7.14 -22.84 6.33
N VAL A 106 6.19 -23.47 7.01
CA VAL A 106 6.23 -24.87 7.42
C VAL A 106 4.89 -25.52 7.09
N VAL A 107 4.95 -26.71 6.51
CA VAL A 107 3.80 -27.60 6.37
C VAL A 107 4.04 -28.86 7.19
N ILE A 108 3.04 -29.24 7.95
CA ILE A 108 3.02 -30.51 8.67
C ILE A 108 1.97 -31.39 7.99
N ALA A 109 2.41 -32.50 7.40
CA ALA A 109 1.54 -33.47 6.74
C ALA A 109 1.26 -34.65 7.69
N GLY A 110 0.05 -34.68 8.24
CA GLY A 110 -0.40 -35.84 9.04
C GLY A 110 -0.50 -37.09 8.15
N LYS A 111 0.06 -38.22 8.63
CA LYS A 111 -0.13 -39.52 7.99
C LYS A 111 -1.60 -39.90 8.06
N SER A 112 -2.15 -40.33 6.94
CA SER A 112 -3.50 -40.87 6.93
C SER A 112 -3.49 -42.29 7.56
N THR A 113 -4.10 -42.44 8.71
CA THR A 113 -4.26 -43.77 9.37
C THR A 113 -5.55 -44.44 8.90
N GLY A 114 -5.47 -45.67 8.39
CA GLY A 114 -6.62 -46.52 7.95
C GLY A 114 -6.34 -47.27 6.64
N THR A 115 -7.11 -48.31 6.35
CA THR A 115 -7.06 -49.11 5.12
C THR A 115 -7.71 -48.41 3.93
N SER A 116 -7.23 -48.69 2.71
CA SER A 116 -7.56 -48.00 1.47
C SER A 116 -9.06 -47.95 1.12
N GLU A 117 -9.83 -48.96 1.54
CA GLU A 117 -11.23 -49.11 1.10
C GLU A 117 -12.27 -48.27 1.86
N THR A 118 -11.93 -47.79 3.07
CA THR A 118 -12.86 -46.99 3.90
C THR A 118 -12.55 -45.52 3.94
N LYS A 119 -11.43 -45.09 3.36
CA LYS A 119 -10.97 -43.68 3.46
C LYS A 119 -11.65 -42.77 2.47
N LYS A 120 -12.56 -41.96 2.97
CA LYS A 120 -13.11 -40.82 2.21
C LYS A 120 -12.20 -39.59 2.28
N TRP A 121 -11.46 -39.38 3.39
CA TRP A 121 -10.58 -38.22 3.62
C TRP A 121 -9.11 -38.62 3.75
N ASN A 122 -8.24 -37.90 3.02
CA ASN A 122 -6.79 -38.09 3.03
C ASN A 122 -6.12 -37.17 4.04
N GLY A 123 -6.14 -37.51 5.33
CA GLY A 123 -5.40 -36.83 6.39
C GLY A 123 -5.52 -35.29 6.37
N ILE A 124 -5.19 -34.67 7.47
CA ILE A 124 -5.17 -33.22 7.58
C ILE A 124 -3.74 -32.72 7.40
N ARG A 125 -3.59 -31.58 6.69
CA ARG A 125 -2.31 -30.87 6.54
C ARG A 125 -2.45 -29.52 7.21
N PHE A 126 -1.47 -29.18 8.03
CA PHE A 126 -1.37 -27.88 8.70
C PHE A 126 -0.29 -27.07 8.00
N GLY A 127 -0.59 -25.83 7.69
CA GLY A 127 0.35 -24.87 7.11
C GLY A 127 0.49 -23.66 8.01
N PHE A 128 1.73 -23.24 8.24
CA PHE A 128 2.06 -21.99 8.89
C PHE A 128 3.01 -21.21 7.99
N ALA A 129 2.69 -19.95 7.70
CA ALA A 129 3.51 -19.11 6.83
C ALA A 129 3.52 -17.67 7.27
N LEU A 130 4.69 -17.04 7.20
CA LEU A 130 4.86 -15.58 7.15
C LEU A 130 5.09 -15.20 5.69
N THR A 131 4.13 -14.51 5.09
CA THR A 131 4.20 -14.12 3.67
C THR A 131 4.08 -12.60 3.56
N ARG A 132 4.99 -11.99 2.81
CA ARG A 132 4.86 -10.58 2.45
C ARG A 132 3.77 -10.43 1.40
N THR A 133 2.69 -9.68 1.72
CA THR A 133 1.53 -9.51 0.83
C THR A 133 1.50 -8.14 0.14
N ALA A 134 2.21 -7.15 0.68
CA ALA A 134 2.39 -5.85 0.04
C ALA A 134 3.80 -5.28 0.29
N ASN A 135 4.32 -4.53 -0.70
CA ASN A 135 5.62 -3.87 -0.65
C ASN A 135 5.47 -2.40 -1.03
N PHE A 136 5.68 -1.50 -0.05
CA PHE A 136 5.51 -0.05 -0.20
C PHE A 136 6.80 0.68 -0.57
N ASN A 137 7.95 -0.02 -0.61
CA ASN A 137 9.23 0.63 -0.86
C ASN A 137 9.26 1.34 -2.22
N SER A 138 9.43 2.65 -2.20
CA SER A 138 9.63 3.50 -3.37
C SER A 138 10.34 4.80 -2.95
N LYS A 139 11.02 5.43 -3.90
CA LYS A 139 11.55 6.78 -3.75
C LYS A 139 11.46 7.49 -5.08
N TYR A 140 10.96 8.71 -5.06
CA TYR A 140 10.83 9.57 -6.23
C TYR A 140 11.53 10.90 -5.95
N TYR A 141 12.11 11.45 -6.98
CA TYR A 141 12.58 12.82 -7.04
C TYR A 141 11.98 13.46 -8.28
N PHE A 142 11.45 14.67 -8.17
CA PHE A 142 11.01 15.45 -9.30
C PHE A 142 11.13 16.93 -8.99
N SER A 143 11.44 17.74 -10.01
CA SER A 143 11.60 19.18 -9.86
C SER A 143 11.21 19.91 -11.13
N GLY A 144 10.82 21.18 -10.96
CA GLY A 144 10.47 22.06 -12.07
C GLY A 144 10.13 23.46 -11.59
N TYR A 145 10.24 24.43 -12.51
CA TYR A 145 9.89 25.81 -12.23
C TYR A 145 8.37 26.01 -12.37
N ASN A 146 7.71 26.33 -11.26
CA ASN A 146 6.27 26.56 -11.20
C ASN A 146 5.97 28.06 -11.15
N THR A 147 5.33 28.57 -12.21
CA THR A 147 4.99 30.00 -12.34
C THR A 147 3.62 30.37 -11.78
N LYS A 148 2.80 29.37 -11.38
CA LYS A 148 1.36 29.61 -11.10
C LYS A 148 1.00 29.56 -9.63
N ASN A 149 1.64 28.71 -8.87
CA ASN A 149 1.26 28.44 -7.48
C ASN A 149 2.40 27.87 -6.65
N SER A 150 2.24 27.96 -5.35
CA SER A 150 3.12 27.47 -4.30
C SER A 150 2.32 26.64 -3.30
N LEU A 151 3.01 25.83 -2.48
CA LEU A 151 2.39 25.20 -1.32
C LEU A 151 1.76 26.23 -0.36
N LEU A 152 2.34 27.42 -0.27
CA LEU A 152 1.84 28.50 0.58
C LEU A 152 0.42 28.95 0.19
N ASN A 153 0.03 28.79 -1.09
CA ASN A 153 -1.36 29.05 -1.50
C ASN A 153 -2.36 28.09 -0.82
N ALA A 154 -1.98 26.83 -0.60
CA ALA A 154 -2.83 25.87 0.10
C ALA A 154 -3.00 26.25 1.59
N TYR A 155 -1.96 26.78 2.20
CA TYR A 155 -2.02 27.29 3.59
C TYR A 155 -2.80 28.59 3.68
N TYR A 156 -2.63 29.48 2.69
CA TYR A 156 -3.44 30.68 2.54
C TYR A 156 -4.94 30.35 2.47
N GLU A 157 -5.32 29.39 1.61
CA GLU A 157 -6.73 28.98 1.49
C GLU A 157 -7.28 28.46 2.81
N LYS A 158 -6.52 27.61 3.53
CA LYS A 158 -6.91 27.09 4.84
C LYS A 158 -7.14 28.20 5.87
N LEU A 159 -6.22 29.16 5.97
CA LEU A 159 -6.28 30.22 6.96
C LEU A 159 -7.37 31.25 6.66
N ASN A 160 -7.75 31.44 5.39
CA ASN A 160 -8.80 32.36 4.98
C ASN A 160 -10.17 31.65 4.80
N ASP A 161 -10.25 30.33 4.92
CA ASP A 161 -11.52 29.60 4.89
C ASP A 161 -12.21 29.66 6.26
N ARG A 162 -13.07 30.67 6.42
CA ARG A 162 -13.82 30.91 7.67
C ARG A 162 -14.94 29.92 7.93
N SER A 163 -15.23 28.97 7.05
CA SER A 163 -16.29 27.97 7.23
C SER A 163 -15.99 26.97 8.37
N TYR A 164 -14.73 26.84 8.76
CA TYR A 164 -14.26 25.96 9.83
C TYR A 164 -13.75 26.69 11.08
N ILE A 165 -13.71 28.03 11.08
CA ILE A 165 -13.17 28.84 12.18
C ILE A 165 -14.35 29.40 12.97
N THR A 166 -14.53 28.92 14.19
CA THR A 166 -15.60 29.37 15.10
C THR A 166 -15.19 30.56 15.96
N ASP A 167 -13.89 30.87 16.05
CA ASP A 167 -13.38 32.00 16.81
C ASP A 167 -12.30 32.73 16.00
N SER A 168 -12.39 34.05 15.92
CA SER A 168 -11.64 34.88 14.99
C SER A 168 -10.26 35.29 15.48
N THR A 169 -9.81 34.84 16.65
CA THR A 169 -8.63 35.43 17.29
C THR A 169 -7.32 34.84 16.83
N ASP A 170 -7.27 33.56 16.37
CA ASP A 170 -6.04 33.00 15.80
C ASP A 170 -6.30 31.79 14.91
N ALA A 171 -6.57 32.04 13.62
CA ALA A 171 -6.79 30.96 12.65
C ALA A 171 -5.56 30.05 12.49
N ALA A 172 -4.36 30.56 12.76
CA ALA A 172 -3.13 29.77 12.69
C ALA A 172 -3.06 28.69 13.77
N ASP A 173 -3.63 28.91 14.96
CA ASP A 173 -3.65 27.92 16.04
C ASP A 173 -4.53 26.69 15.73
N ASN A 174 -5.48 26.82 14.80
CA ASN A 174 -6.34 25.71 14.37
C ASN A 174 -5.63 24.73 13.44
N TYR A 175 -4.45 25.08 12.89
CA TYR A 175 -3.71 24.27 11.93
C TYR A 175 -2.25 24.00 12.38
N PRO A 176 -2.05 23.37 13.56
CA PRO A 176 -0.72 23.25 14.18
C PRO A 176 0.25 22.34 13.42
N PHE A 177 -0.23 21.58 12.41
CA PHE A 177 0.58 20.64 11.64
C PHE A 177 1.06 21.17 10.30
N ASP A 178 0.64 22.37 9.90
CA ASP A 178 1.03 22.95 8.61
C ASP A 178 0.99 24.50 8.62
N ALA A 179 -0.17 25.12 8.43
CA ALA A 179 -0.30 26.55 8.21
C ALA A 179 0.13 27.39 9.41
N SER A 180 -0.01 26.92 10.65
CA SER A 180 0.49 27.61 11.85
C SER A 180 2.02 27.76 11.83
N ILE A 181 2.73 26.71 11.41
CA ILE A 181 4.19 26.76 11.30
C ILE A 181 4.62 27.78 10.23
N ALA A 182 3.96 27.75 9.07
CA ALA A 182 4.23 28.70 8.00
C ALA A 182 3.99 30.17 8.45
N TYR A 183 2.95 30.42 9.25
CA TYR A 183 2.69 31.71 9.85
C TYR A 183 3.77 32.12 10.86
N GLN A 184 4.17 31.22 11.76
CA GLN A 184 5.22 31.48 12.75
C GLN A 184 6.59 31.79 12.12
N LEU A 185 6.86 31.20 10.95
CA LEU A 185 8.09 31.44 10.20
C LEU A 185 8.03 32.68 9.29
N GLY A 186 6.89 33.40 9.24
CA GLY A 186 6.72 34.55 8.36
C GLY A 186 6.46 34.23 6.89
N LEU A 187 6.31 32.93 6.52
CA LEU A 187 5.94 32.52 5.15
C LEU A 187 4.50 32.91 4.79
N ILE A 188 3.67 33.10 5.79
CA ILE A 188 2.33 33.69 5.70
C ILE A 188 2.25 34.80 6.72
N THR A 189 1.74 35.94 6.31
CA THR A 189 1.55 37.12 7.14
C THR A 189 0.07 37.46 7.23
N ILE A 190 -0.33 38.25 8.23
CA ILE A 190 -1.68 38.77 8.37
C ILE A 190 -1.67 40.28 8.08
N ASP A 191 -2.73 40.81 7.50
CA ASP A 191 -2.87 42.23 7.26
C ASP A 191 -2.90 43.07 8.58
N SER A 192 -2.63 44.34 8.51
CA SER A 192 -2.57 45.26 9.68
C SER A 192 -3.90 45.33 10.45
N LEU A 193 -5.00 44.90 9.86
CA LEU A 193 -6.32 44.88 10.47
C LEU A 193 -6.63 43.50 11.11
N GLY A 194 -5.77 42.51 10.93
CA GLY A 194 -5.97 41.16 11.45
C GLY A 194 -7.06 40.36 10.74
N ASN A 195 -7.43 40.74 9.51
CA ASN A 195 -8.59 40.18 8.82
C ASN A 195 -8.25 39.18 7.72
N THR A 196 -7.09 39.30 7.08
CA THR A 196 -6.74 38.52 5.89
C THR A 196 -5.30 38.03 5.96
N TYR A 197 -5.11 36.74 5.80
CA TYR A 197 -3.78 36.14 5.65
C TYR A 197 -3.28 36.33 4.22
N THR A 198 -1.97 36.51 4.05
CA THR A 198 -1.30 36.72 2.77
C THR A 198 -0.07 35.81 2.70
N ALA A 199 0.11 35.10 1.62
CA ALA A 199 1.31 34.32 1.38
C ALA A 199 2.43 35.24 0.86
N THR A 200 3.67 35.01 1.34
CA THR A 200 4.85 35.77 0.89
C THR A 200 5.21 35.42 -0.56
N ASN A 201 4.75 34.27 -1.04
CA ASN A 201 4.95 33.80 -2.40
C ASN A 201 3.70 33.10 -2.96
N ASN A 202 3.38 33.38 -4.23
CA ASN A 202 2.23 32.85 -4.95
C ASN A 202 2.61 32.13 -6.25
N GLY A 203 3.83 31.62 -6.36
CA GLY A 203 4.39 30.96 -7.55
C GLY A 203 5.73 31.57 -7.96
N ASN A 204 6.18 31.29 -9.18
CA ASN A 204 7.51 31.67 -9.70
C ASN A 204 8.69 31.09 -8.91
N MET A 205 8.54 29.86 -8.40
CA MET A 205 9.55 29.15 -7.63
C MET A 205 10.01 27.88 -8.32
N GLN A 206 11.26 27.54 -8.12
CA GLN A 206 11.78 26.20 -8.42
C GLN A 206 11.28 25.25 -7.34
N GLN A 207 10.37 24.35 -7.70
CA GLN A 207 9.87 23.31 -6.80
C GLN A 207 10.68 22.03 -6.96
N SER A 208 11.09 21.44 -5.84
CA SER A 208 11.78 20.15 -5.79
C SER A 208 11.15 19.25 -4.75
N PHE A 209 10.82 18.02 -5.15
CA PHE A 209 10.14 17.05 -4.29
C PHE A 209 10.99 15.79 -4.14
N VAL A 210 11.14 15.32 -2.90
CA VAL A 210 11.62 13.99 -2.56
C VAL A 210 10.51 13.26 -1.82
N VAL A 211 9.95 12.21 -2.44
CA VAL A 211 8.92 11.36 -1.84
C VAL A 211 9.50 10.00 -1.56
N GLU A 212 9.68 9.65 -0.29
CA GLU A 212 10.23 8.37 0.13
C GLU A 212 9.18 7.56 0.90
N LYS A 213 8.89 6.34 0.41
CA LYS A 213 7.96 5.40 1.01
C LYS A 213 8.71 4.13 1.38
N SER A 214 8.37 3.53 2.53
CA SER A 214 8.95 2.26 2.96
C SER A 214 7.97 1.41 3.75
N GLY A 215 8.31 0.11 3.92
CA GLY A 215 7.50 -0.83 4.65
C GLY A 215 6.73 -1.80 3.77
N GLY A 216 5.61 -2.32 4.28
CA GLY A 216 4.77 -3.31 3.62
C GLY A 216 3.78 -3.97 4.56
N ILE A 217 3.09 -4.99 4.05
CA ILE A 217 2.23 -5.86 4.84
C ILE A 217 2.83 -7.26 4.84
N ASN A 218 3.10 -7.80 6.02
CA ASN A 218 3.46 -9.19 6.21
C ASN A 218 2.27 -9.91 6.84
N GLU A 219 1.84 -11.01 6.26
CA GLU A 219 0.73 -11.81 6.78
C GLU A 219 1.26 -13.08 7.43
N LEU A 220 0.98 -13.24 8.71
CA LEU A 220 1.13 -14.50 9.40
C LEU A 220 -0.15 -15.30 9.16
N ALA A 221 -0.04 -16.45 8.47
CA ALA A 221 -1.18 -17.26 8.11
C ALA A 221 -1.08 -18.68 8.70
N LEU A 222 -2.18 -19.13 9.29
CA LEU A 222 -2.39 -20.48 9.80
C LEU A 222 -3.49 -21.13 8.97
N GLY A 223 -3.24 -22.28 8.39
CA GLY A 223 -4.22 -22.95 7.55
C GLY A 223 -4.25 -24.46 7.74
N ILE A 224 -5.39 -25.00 7.42
CA ILE A 224 -5.60 -26.47 7.33
C ILE A 224 -6.17 -26.82 5.98
N GLY A 225 -5.80 -27.99 5.47
CA GLY A 225 -6.33 -28.52 4.23
C GLY A 225 -6.45 -30.04 4.27
N SER A 226 -7.46 -30.55 3.58
CA SER A 226 -7.68 -31.99 3.44
C SER A 226 -8.26 -32.32 2.08
N MET A 227 -8.12 -33.57 1.66
CA MET A 227 -8.57 -34.04 0.35
C MET A 227 -9.61 -35.14 0.52
N TYR A 228 -10.74 -35.02 -0.16
CA TYR A 228 -11.84 -35.97 -0.19
C TYR A 228 -11.80 -36.83 -1.45
N LYS A 229 -11.78 -38.16 -1.27
CA LYS A 229 -11.77 -39.16 -2.37
C LYS A 229 -10.76 -38.89 -3.48
N ASP A 230 -9.61 -38.29 -3.16
CA ASP A 230 -8.57 -37.89 -4.11
C ASP A 230 -9.03 -36.97 -5.26
N LYS A 231 -10.23 -36.35 -5.14
CA LYS A 231 -10.86 -35.53 -6.17
C LYS A 231 -11.14 -34.10 -5.74
N ILE A 232 -11.40 -33.88 -4.46
CA ILE A 232 -11.78 -32.56 -3.96
C ILE A 232 -10.86 -32.19 -2.80
N MET A 233 -10.14 -31.10 -2.92
CA MET A 233 -9.38 -30.49 -1.84
C MET A 233 -10.16 -29.32 -1.27
N VAL A 234 -10.21 -29.23 0.06
CA VAL A 234 -10.82 -28.13 0.79
C VAL A 234 -9.82 -27.61 1.81
N GLY A 235 -9.92 -26.33 2.11
CA GLY A 235 -9.07 -25.70 3.11
C GLY A 235 -9.61 -24.41 3.65
N VAL A 236 -9.15 -24.07 4.84
CA VAL A 236 -9.43 -22.82 5.52
C VAL A 236 -8.14 -22.28 6.12
N SER A 237 -7.98 -20.96 6.14
CA SER A 237 -6.88 -20.32 6.84
C SER A 237 -7.31 -19.01 7.47
N VAL A 238 -6.68 -18.69 8.60
CA VAL A 238 -6.75 -17.39 9.27
C VAL A 238 -5.46 -16.65 8.98
N GLY A 239 -5.57 -15.42 8.49
CA GLY A 239 -4.44 -14.52 8.26
C GLY A 239 -4.42 -13.38 9.26
N VAL A 240 -3.25 -13.06 9.77
CA VAL A 240 -2.97 -11.91 10.64
C VAL A 240 -2.03 -10.97 9.87
N PRO A 241 -2.57 -10.01 9.10
CA PRO A 241 -1.76 -8.98 8.44
C PRO A 241 -1.16 -8.03 9.47
N ILE A 242 0.15 -7.78 9.34
CA ILE A 242 0.94 -6.85 10.12
C ILE A 242 1.43 -5.78 9.13
N LEU A 243 0.90 -4.56 9.26
CA LEU A 243 1.21 -3.43 8.41
C LEU A 243 2.24 -2.53 9.08
N ASN A 244 3.23 -2.12 8.32
CA ASN A 244 4.16 -1.07 8.69
C ASN A 244 4.39 -0.20 7.44
N TYR A 245 4.14 1.09 7.55
CA TYR A 245 4.30 2.06 6.49
C TYR A 245 4.96 3.32 7.03
N THR A 246 5.90 3.85 6.28
CA THR A 246 6.53 5.15 6.56
C THR A 246 6.59 5.94 5.26
N GLU A 247 6.18 7.20 5.32
CA GLU A 247 6.29 8.15 4.23
C GLU A 247 7.01 9.40 4.72
N ARG A 248 7.93 9.91 3.90
CA ARG A 248 8.61 11.18 4.10
C ARG A 248 8.50 11.95 2.79
N ILE A 249 7.93 13.13 2.85
CA ILE A 249 7.81 14.04 1.71
C ILE A 249 8.59 15.30 2.08
N LYS A 250 9.58 15.64 1.27
CA LYS A 250 10.30 16.91 1.38
C LYS A 250 10.01 17.72 0.13
N LEU A 251 9.40 18.87 0.30
CA LEU A 251 9.27 19.91 -0.69
C LEU A 251 10.29 21.00 -0.38
N THR A 252 11.00 21.44 -1.39
CA THR A 252 11.80 22.67 -1.36
C THR A 252 11.26 23.61 -2.44
N GLU A 253 10.94 24.82 -2.08
CA GLU A 253 10.68 25.91 -3.03
C GLU A 253 11.79 26.95 -2.90
N GLU A 254 12.39 27.32 -4.03
CA GLU A 254 13.58 28.17 -4.11
C GLU A 254 13.37 29.26 -5.16
N ASP A 255 13.61 30.53 -4.80
CA ASP A 255 13.54 31.64 -5.73
C ASP A 255 14.85 31.80 -6.51
N ILE A 256 14.95 31.07 -7.60
CA ILE A 256 16.13 31.10 -8.48
C ILE A 256 16.15 32.28 -9.46
N ARG A 257 15.14 33.16 -9.42
CA ARG A 257 14.97 34.28 -10.35
C ARG A 257 14.79 35.64 -9.68
N ASP A 258 14.96 35.70 -8.37
CA ASP A 258 14.79 36.93 -7.59
C ASP A 258 13.42 37.57 -7.83
N SER A 259 12.37 36.76 -7.74
CA SER A 259 10.99 37.14 -8.04
C SER A 259 10.10 37.29 -6.80
N ALA A 260 10.49 36.70 -5.68
CA ALA A 260 9.81 36.82 -4.41
C ALA A 260 10.49 37.92 -3.56
N TYR A 261 9.67 38.77 -2.90
CA TYR A 261 10.22 39.78 -2.00
C TYR A 261 10.81 39.09 -0.74
N ASP A 262 12.12 39.22 -0.52
CA ASP A 262 12.87 38.79 0.65
C ASP A 262 12.85 37.28 0.96
N LEU A 263 12.18 36.44 0.20
CA LEU A 263 12.16 34.98 0.40
C LEU A 263 13.11 34.28 -0.57
N ASN A 264 14.23 33.77 -0.08
CA ASN A 264 15.16 32.98 -0.88
C ASN A 264 14.66 31.53 -1.09
N SER A 265 14.29 30.85 -0.01
CA SER A 265 13.75 29.50 -0.09
C SER A 265 12.96 29.09 1.15
N PHE A 266 12.11 28.07 0.98
CA PHE A 266 11.58 27.35 2.13
C PHE A 266 11.54 25.85 1.88
N ILE A 267 11.60 25.09 2.97
CA ILE A 267 11.47 23.65 3.01
C ILE A 267 10.25 23.27 3.83
N ASN A 268 9.43 22.38 3.30
CA ASN A 268 8.37 21.70 4.04
C ASN A 268 8.63 20.19 4.02
N GLU A 269 8.85 19.60 5.18
CA GLU A 269 9.06 18.17 5.30
C GLU A 269 7.97 17.56 6.17
N THR A 270 7.22 16.59 5.61
CA THR A 270 6.20 15.84 6.33
C THR A 270 6.65 14.39 6.54
N TYR A 271 6.41 13.90 7.73
CA TYR A 271 6.67 12.53 8.14
C TYR A 271 5.39 11.84 8.60
N LEU A 272 5.10 10.67 8.04
CA LEU A 272 3.98 9.81 8.44
C LEU A 272 4.51 8.41 8.71
N LYS A 273 4.14 7.85 9.86
CA LYS A 273 4.35 6.44 10.20
C LYS A 273 3.02 5.80 10.55
N THR A 274 2.64 4.78 9.79
CA THR A 274 1.42 3.98 10.02
C THR A 274 1.81 2.58 10.42
N THR A 275 1.24 2.08 11.51
CA THR A 275 1.35 0.69 11.95
C THR A 275 -0.04 0.09 12.10
N GLY A 276 -0.16 -1.22 11.85
CA GLY A 276 -1.45 -1.88 11.98
C GLY A 276 -1.31 -3.38 12.11
N VAL A 277 -2.27 -3.98 12.82
CA VAL A 277 -2.43 -5.43 12.93
C VAL A 277 -3.90 -5.74 12.72
N GLY A 278 -4.18 -6.86 12.05
CA GLY A 278 -5.55 -7.21 11.75
C GLY A 278 -5.77 -8.70 11.60
N PHE A 279 -6.91 -9.07 11.03
CA PHE A 279 -7.22 -10.44 10.71
C PHE A 279 -8.12 -10.55 9.48
N ASN A 280 -8.03 -11.67 8.79
CA ASN A 280 -8.91 -12.10 7.71
C ASN A 280 -9.05 -13.62 7.72
N LEU A 281 -10.10 -14.10 7.06
CA LEU A 281 -10.38 -15.52 6.88
C LEU A 281 -10.33 -15.85 5.38
N LYS A 282 -9.75 -17.01 5.05
CA LYS A 282 -9.74 -17.52 3.68
C LYS A 282 -10.31 -18.92 3.66
N VAL A 283 -11.13 -19.20 2.66
CA VAL A 283 -11.66 -20.52 2.37
C VAL A 283 -11.38 -20.87 0.93
N GLY A 284 -11.14 -22.15 0.64
CA GLY A 284 -10.86 -22.57 -0.72
C GLY A 284 -11.25 -23.99 -1.00
N ILE A 285 -11.46 -24.23 -2.28
CA ILE A 285 -11.74 -25.55 -2.85
C ILE A 285 -10.96 -25.72 -4.15
N ILE A 286 -10.45 -26.93 -4.39
CA ILE A 286 -9.86 -27.36 -5.67
C ILE A 286 -10.47 -28.70 -6.04
N GLY A 287 -11.18 -28.74 -7.15
CA GLY A 287 -11.74 -29.97 -7.74
C GLY A 287 -10.83 -30.53 -8.81
N MET A 288 -10.75 -31.87 -8.87
CA MET A 288 -10.04 -32.61 -9.90
C MET A 288 -11.04 -33.54 -10.65
N PRO A 289 -11.81 -32.96 -11.61
CA PRO A 289 -12.80 -33.73 -12.36
C PRO A 289 -12.15 -34.86 -13.15
N ILE A 290 -10.95 -34.67 -13.65
CA ILE A 290 -10.05 -35.67 -14.21
C ILE A 290 -8.65 -35.52 -13.60
N PRO A 291 -7.80 -36.51 -13.61
CA PRO A 291 -6.50 -36.51 -12.91
C PRO A 291 -5.59 -35.33 -13.25
N ASN A 292 -5.66 -34.85 -14.46
CA ASN A 292 -4.78 -33.79 -14.98
C ASN A 292 -5.39 -32.38 -14.88
N LEU A 293 -6.70 -32.22 -14.66
CA LEU A 293 -7.40 -30.96 -14.63
C LEU A 293 -7.73 -30.54 -13.20
N ARG A 294 -7.45 -29.30 -12.87
CA ARG A 294 -7.80 -28.69 -11.60
C ARG A 294 -8.65 -27.45 -11.84
N LEU A 295 -9.75 -27.36 -11.13
CA LEU A 295 -10.62 -26.18 -11.07
C LEU A 295 -10.62 -25.69 -9.63
N SER A 296 -10.39 -24.40 -9.42
CA SER A 296 -10.26 -23.84 -8.09
C SER A 296 -11.19 -22.65 -7.87
N LEU A 297 -11.63 -22.50 -6.64
CA LEU A 297 -12.31 -21.31 -6.14
C LEU A 297 -11.77 -21.01 -4.75
N ALA A 298 -11.46 -19.74 -4.50
CA ALA A 298 -11.05 -19.27 -3.19
C ALA A 298 -11.73 -17.95 -2.88
N PHE A 299 -12.05 -17.74 -1.61
CA PHE A 299 -12.64 -16.51 -1.11
C PHE A 299 -11.90 -16.04 0.14
N GLN A 300 -11.55 -14.76 0.17
CA GLN A 300 -11.02 -14.06 1.33
C GLN A 300 -12.05 -13.04 1.80
N THR A 301 -12.38 -13.10 3.08
CA THR A 301 -13.26 -12.11 3.73
C THR A 301 -12.63 -10.71 3.69
N PRO A 302 -13.41 -9.64 3.88
CA PRO A 302 -12.85 -8.35 4.26
C PRO A 302 -11.88 -8.51 5.43
N GLY A 303 -10.70 -7.88 5.32
CA GLY A 303 -9.72 -7.84 6.40
C GLY A 303 -10.01 -6.65 7.31
N ILE A 304 -9.94 -6.83 8.61
CA ILE A 304 -10.09 -5.74 9.59
C ILE A 304 -8.73 -5.46 10.20
N LEU A 305 -8.19 -4.26 9.97
CA LEU A 305 -6.94 -3.79 10.54
C LEU A 305 -7.17 -2.72 11.59
N PHE A 306 -6.53 -2.84 12.74
CA PHE A 306 -6.45 -1.83 13.78
C PHE A 306 -5.18 -1.02 13.53
N MET A 307 -5.37 0.25 13.19
CA MET A 307 -4.32 1.14 12.69
C MET A 307 -3.97 2.21 13.70
N LYS A 308 -2.69 2.62 13.68
CA LYS A 308 -2.17 3.76 14.43
C LYS A 308 -1.25 4.55 13.51
N ASP A 309 -1.51 5.86 13.40
CA ASP A 309 -0.64 6.83 12.76
C ASP A 309 0.14 7.66 13.78
N ALA A 310 1.33 8.06 13.38
CA ALA A 310 2.11 9.13 14.00
C ALA A 310 2.62 10.01 12.86
N TYR A 311 2.44 11.34 12.98
CA TYR A 311 2.82 12.28 11.92
C TYR A 311 3.39 13.56 12.52
N GLN A 312 4.25 14.21 11.75
CA GLN A 312 4.90 15.45 12.14
C GLN A 312 5.28 16.23 10.88
N THR A 313 5.30 17.56 11.00
CA THR A 313 5.77 18.46 9.95
C THR A 313 6.92 19.30 10.50
N TYR A 314 7.93 19.48 9.65
CA TYR A 314 9.07 20.35 9.88
C TYR A 314 9.16 21.36 8.73
N MET A 315 9.44 22.62 9.03
CA MET A 315 9.64 23.67 8.04
C MET A 315 10.89 24.47 8.31
N GLU A 316 11.50 24.95 7.22
CA GLU A 316 12.59 25.93 7.23
C GLU A 316 12.21 27.09 6.32
N ALA A 317 12.61 28.32 6.69
CA ALA A 317 12.49 29.51 5.84
C ALA A 317 13.83 30.25 5.84
N ASP A 318 14.29 30.60 4.65
CA ASP A 318 15.51 31.36 4.39
C ASP A 318 15.16 32.66 3.69
N TYR A 319 15.54 33.78 4.29
CA TYR A 319 15.24 35.13 3.82
C TYR A 319 16.52 35.87 3.45
N GLU A 320 16.50 36.63 2.37
CA GLU A 320 17.67 37.39 1.87
C GLU A 320 18.15 38.45 2.88
N SER A 321 17.23 39.13 3.55
CA SER A 321 17.56 40.15 4.55
C SER A 321 18.10 39.59 5.86
N GLN A 322 18.03 38.26 6.09
CA GLN A 322 18.40 37.59 7.31
C GLN A 322 19.61 36.67 7.08
N GLN A 323 20.51 36.62 8.05
CA GLN A 323 21.66 35.69 8.00
C GLN A 323 21.42 34.38 8.77
N VAL A 324 20.17 34.08 9.05
CA VAL A 324 19.77 32.92 9.87
C VAL A 324 18.60 32.22 9.20
N ILE A 325 18.67 30.89 9.12
CA ILE A 325 17.54 30.07 8.67
C ILE A 325 16.57 29.90 9.85
N PHE A 326 15.32 30.29 9.65
CA PHE A 326 14.25 30.07 10.63
C PHE A 326 13.71 28.65 10.50
N THR A 327 13.46 27.99 11.62
CA THR A 327 12.97 26.62 11.65
C THR A 327 11.75 26.50 12.55
N GLY A 328 10.81 25.66 12.15
CA GLY A 328 9.60 25.38 12.90
C GLY A 328 9.20 23.92 12.79
N GLN A 329 8.55 23.40 13.82
CA GLN A 329 8.13 22.03 13.87
C GLN A 329 6.76 21.90 14.54
N SER A 330 5.90 21.05 13.95
CA SER A 330 4.62 20.73 14.57
C SER A 330 4.78 19.92 15.85
N PRO A 331 3.79 19.91 16.73
CA PRO A 331 3.65 18.85 17.70
C PRO A 331 3.68 17.47 17.04
N GLU A 332 3.97 16.43 17.79
CA GLU A 332 3.77 15.05 17.32
C GLU A 332 2.27 14.74 17.32
N GLY A 333 1.72 14.47 16.13
CA GLY A 333 0.33 14.09 15.94
C GLY A 333 0.15 12.58 15.89
N GLY A 334 -1.04 12.11 16.24
CA GLY A 334 -1.34 10.68 16.15
C GLY A 334 -2.84 10.40 16.10
N SER A 335 -3.22 9.34 15.40
CA SER A 335 -4.60 8.87 15.34
C SER A 335 -4.69 7.36 15.43
N LYS A 336 -5.84 6.86 15.93
CA LYS A 336 -6.17 5.44 15.97
C LYS A 336 -7.48 5.22 15.24
N TYR A 337 -7.50 4.26 14.35
CA TYR A 337 -8.69 3.95 13.55
C TYR A 337 -8.70 2.48 13.14
N LYS A 338 -9.80 2.03 12.53
CA LYS A 338 -9.89 0.73 11.88
C LYS A 338 -9.94 0.93 10.39
N PHE A 339 -9.23 0.07 9.65
CA PHE A 339 -9.30 0.01 8.20
C PHE A 339 -9.86 -1.34 7.78
N ILE A 340 -10.88 -1.33 6.93
CA ILE A 340 -11.50 -2.53 6.38
C ILE A 340 -11.02 -2.71 4.95
N GLN A 341 -10.20 -3.77 4.74
CA GLN A 341 -9.76 -4.16 3.40
C GLN A 341 -10.89 -4.82 2.61
N PRO A 342 -10.93 -4.65 1.28
CA PRO A 342 -11.90 -5.33 0.43
C PRO A 342 -11.81 -6.86 0.51
N TRP A 343 -12.92 -7.53 0.26
CA TRP A 343 -12.94 -8.97 -0.01
C TRP A 343 -12.24 -9.30 -1.33
N LYS A 344 -11.81 -10.57 -1.48
CA LYS A 344 -11.24 -11.10 -2.72
C LYS A 344 -11.83 -12.46 -3.06
N MET A 345 -12.09 -12.67 -4.34
CA MET A 345 -12.51 -13.95 -4.89
C MET A 345 -11.57 -14.35 -6.03
N THR A 346 -11.08 -15.58 -6.02
CA THR A 346 -10.18 -16.11 -7.04
C THR A 346 -10.76 -17.38 -7.60
N ALA A 347 -10.87 -17.46 -8.93
CA ALA A 347 -11.22 -18.69 -9.66
C ALA A 347 -10.06 -19.07 -10.58
N GLY A 348 -9.81 -20.36 -10.75
CA GLY A 348 -8.68 -20.81 -11.54
C GLY A 348 -8.86 -22.16 -12.20
N ILE A 349 -8.10 -22.36 -13.28
CA ILE A 349 -7.98 -23.58 -14.03
C ILE A 349 -6.51 -23.98 -14.15
N GLY A 350 -6.19 -25.23 -13.94
CA GLY A 350 -4.84 -25.78 -14.07
C GLY A 350 -4.84 -27.13 -14.76
N TYR A 351 -3.90 -27.31 -15.68
CA TYR A 351 -3.67 -28.59 -16.34
C TYR A 351 -2.27 -29.09 -16.03
N ILE A 352 -2.18 -30.30 -15.49
CA ILE A 352 -0.92 -30.91 -15.08
C ILE A 352 -0.63 -32.13 -15.96
N HIS A 353 0.54 -32.10 -16.57
CA HIS A 353 1.01 -33.19 -17.44
C HIS A 353 2.37 -33.70 -16.96
N LYS A 354 2.79 -34.89 -17.44
CA LYS A 354 4.12 -35.47 -17.08
C LYS A 354 5.30 -34.56 -17.42
N TYR A 355 5.15 -33.68 -18.40
CA TYR A 355 6.19 -32.73 -18.85
C TYR A 355 6.09 -31.34 -18.23
N GLY A 356 5.05 -31.04 -17.46
CA GLY A 356 4.89 -29.69 -16.85
C GLY A 356 3.47 -29.38 -16.45
N LEU A 357 3.17 -28.11 -16.33
CA LEU A 357 1.83 -27.62 -16.02
C LEU A 357 1.53 -26.28 -16.72
N LEU A 358 0.25 -26.02 -16.88
CA LEU A 358 -0.32 -24.74 -17.27
C LEU A 358 -1.34 -24.36 -16.21
N ALA A 359 -1.39 -23.07 -15.83
CA ALA A 359 -2.38 -22.57 -14.90
C ALA A 359 -2.80 -21.15 -15.29
N ALA A 360 -4.08 -20.85 -15.08
CA ALA A 360 -4.62 -19.52 -15.19
C ALA A 360 -5.54 -19.24 -14.00
N GLU A 361 -5.49 -18.02 -13.50
CA GLU A 361 -6.33 -17.53 -12.40
C GLU A 361 -6.92 -16.16 -12.71
N TYR A 362 -8.14 -15.96 -12.28
CA TYR A 362 -8.83 -14.69 -12.28
C TYR A 362 -9.20 -14.32 -10.86
N GLU A 363 -8.76 -13.13 -10.43
CA GLU A 363 -9.09 -12.57 -9.13
C GLU A 363 -9.94 -11.32 -9.30
N LEU A 364 -11.01 -11.26 -8.52
CA LEU A 364 -11.92 -10.12 -8.39
C LEU A 364 -11.84 -9.56 -6.98
N SER A 365 -11.72 -8.24 -6.87
CA SER A 365 -11.80 -7.49 -5.61
C SER A 365 -12.52 -6.17 -5.87
N ASP A 366 -13.18 -5.61 -4.87
CA ASP A 366 -13.87 -4.33 -5.03
C ASP A 366 -13.19 -3.25 -4.18
N ALA A 367 -12.31 -2.45 -4.79
CA ALA A 367 -11.58 -1.38 -4.13
C ALA A 367 -12.52 -0.30 -3.55
N ALA A 368 -13.73 -0.12 -4.08
CA ALA A 368 -14.74 0.79 -3.55
C ALA A 368 -15.29 0.37 -2.18
N ASN A 369 -15.08 -0.89 -1.79
CA ASN A 369 -15.48 -1.43 -0.48
C ASN A 369 -14.42 -1.24 0.62
N ALA A 370 -13.26 -0.67 0.31
CA ALA A 370 -12.32 -0.23 1.33
C ALA A 370 -12.94 0.87 2.19
N ARG A 371 -12.75 0.82 3.51
CA ARG A 371 -13.38 1.77 4.44
C ARG A 371 -12.51 2.08 5.64
N PHE A 372 -12.51 3.36 6.02
CA PHE A 372 -12.06 3.80 7.33
C PHE A 372 -13.19 3.78 8.34
N ARG A 373 -12.85 3.53 9.62
CA ARG A 373 -13.73 3.61 10.77
C ARG A 373 -12.99 4.30 11.90
N PHE A 374 -13.44 5.52 12.23
CA PHE A 374 -12.82 6.35 13.25
C PHE A 374 -13.52 6.17 14.61
N ASN A 375 -12.87 6.68 15.66
CA ASN A 375 -13.48 6.77 16.98
C ASN A 375 -14.48 7.92 16.99
N LEU A 376 -15.75 7.61 17.09
CA LEU A 376 -16.84 8.60 17.01
C LEU A 376 -16.94 9.55 18.23
N ASN A 377 -16.10 9.37 19.23
CA ASN A 377 -16.00 10.29 20.37
C ASN A 377 -15.16 11.55 20.03
N GLU A 378 -14.47 11.56 18.90
CA GLU A 378 -13.74 12.71 18.40
C GLU A 378 -14.69 13.66 17.65
N VAL A 379 -14.48 14.97 17.84
CA VAL A 379 -15.28 16.01 17.16
C VAL A 379 -15.12 15.85 15.65
N ASN A 380 -16.23 15.95 14.92
CA ASN A 380 -16.30 15.80 13.45
C ASN A 380 -15.86 14.44 12.88
N ALA A 381 -15.50 13.45 13.69
CA ALA A 381 -15.01 12.14 13.22
C ALA A 381 -16.01 11.45 12.27
N ARG A 382 -17.31 11.53 12.55
CA ARG A 382 -18.36 10.96 11.68
C ARG A 382 -18.47 11.66 10.33
N ALA A 383 -18.39 12.99 10.32
CA ALA A 383 -18.43 13.77 9.08
C ALA A 383 -17.23 13.43 8.19
N TYR A 384 -16.05 13.38 8.78
CA TYR A 384 -14.82 13.01 8.08
C TYR A 384 -14.83 11.54 7.61
N GLU A 385 -15.32 10.59 8.44
CA GLU A 385 -15.49 9.19 8.04
C GLU A 385 -16.38 9.08 6.79
N ASN A 386 -17.51 9.77 6.80
CA ASN A 386 -18.41 9.78 5.65
C ASN A 386 -17.76 10.41 4.42
N TYR A 387 -17.06 11.53 4.58
CA TYR A 387 -16.39 12.22 3.50
C TYR A 387 -15.33 11.32 2.83
N VAL A 388 -14.38 10.77 3.59
CA VAL A 388 -13.31 9.95 3.01
C VAL A 388 -13.84 8.64 2.41
N ASN A 389 -14.84 8.01 3.05
CA ASN A 389 -15.46 6.79 2.52
C ASN A 389 -16.28 7.05 1.24
N ASN A 390 -16.90 8.22 1.12
CA ASN A 390 -17.57 8.64 -0.12
C ASN A 390 -16.56 8.92 -1.24
N LEU A 391 -15.42 9.53 -0.94
CA LEU A 391 -14.31 9.69 -1.91
C LEU A 391 -13.82 8.33 -2.43
N ILE A 392 -13.57 7.37 -1.53
CA ILE A 392 -13.16 6.00 -1.89
C ILE A 392 -14.19 5.37 -2.82
N LYS A 393 -15.48 5.41 -2.43
CA LYS A 393 -16.58 4.86 -3.21
C LYS A 393 -16.76 5.57 -4.55
N GLY A 394 -16.51 6.88 -4.62
CA GLY A 394 -16.62 7.68 -5.83
C GLY A 394 -15.49 7.39 -6.83
N LYS A 395 -14.25 7.28 -6.34
CA LYS A 395 -13.05 7.15 -7.17
C LYS A 395 -12.75 5.72 -7.61
N TYR A 396 -12.93 4.73 -6.73
CA TYR A 396 -12.48 3.34 -6.97
C TYR A 396 -13.63 2.41 -7.33
N GLY A 397 -13.30 1.29 -7.98
CA GLY A 397 -14.25 0.29 -8.46
C GLY A 397 -13.71 -1.13 -8.38
N LEU A 398 -14.28 -2.00 -9.22
CA LEU A 398 -13.86 -3.39 -9.33
C LEU A 398 -12.45 -3.50 -9.90
N LEU A 399 -11.65 -4.32 -9.24
CA LEU A 399 -10.28 -4.60 -9.62
C LEU A 399 -10.19 -6.04 -10.14
N HIS A 400 -9.86 -6.18 -11.40
CA HIS A 400 -9.70 -7.46 -12.08
C HIS A 400 -8.22 -7.78 -12.19
N THR A 401 -7.82 -9.00 -11.80
CA THR A 401 -6.46 -9.48 -11.98
C THR A 401 -6.49 -10.82 -12.71
N VAL A 402 -5.84 -10.90 -13.87
CA VAL A 402 -5.67 -12.11 -14.65
C VAL A 402 -4.24 -12.58 -14.52
N ARG A 403 -4.05 -13.86 -14.26
CA ARG A 403 -2.74 -14.49 -14.10
C ARG A 403 -2.65 -15.71 -14.99
N ALA A 404 -1.47 -15.95 -15.55
CA ALA A 404 -1.17 -17.20 -16.27
C ALA A 404 0.27 -17.62 -15.96
N GLY A 405 0.47 -18.94 -15.84
CA GLY A 405 1.75 -19.55 -15.56
C GLY A 405 1.97 -20.84 -16.29
N VAL A 406 3.22 -21.09 -16.69
CA VAL A 406 3.67 -22.32 -17.34
C VAL A 406 4.90 -22.87 -16.65
N GLU A 407 4.94 -24.17 -16.41
CA GLU A 407 6.13 -24.89 -15.95
C GLU A 407 6.44 -26.02 -16.94
N PHE A 408 7.68 -26.09 -17.35
CA PHE A 408 8.22 -27.21 -18.11
C PHE A 408 9.18 -28.02 -17.24
N LYS A 409 9.03 -29.33 -17.24
CA LYS A 409 9.78 -30.29 -16.43
C LYS A 409 10.75 -31.07 -17.28
N TYR A 410 12.04 -30.99 -16.94
CA TYR A 410 13.08 -31.83 -17.51
C TYR A 410 13.91 -32.44 -16.38
N LYS A 411 13.77 -33.77 -16.16
CA LYS A 411 14.36 -34.48 -15.02
C LYS A 411 14.06 -33.76 -13.70
N GLN A 412 15.09 -33.33 -12.96
CA GLN A 412 14.97 -32.55 -11.71
C GLN A 412 14.80 -31.05 -11.92
N VAL A 413 15.06 -30.54 -13.14
CA VAL A 413 15.01 -29.10 -13.44
C VAL A 413 13.59 -28.70 -13.85
N ARG A 414 13.21 -27.49 -13.47
CA ARG A 414 11.94 -26.84 -13.81
C ARG A 414 12.21 -25.48 -14.42
N PHE A 415 11.64 -25.21 -15.57
CA PHE A 415 11.63 -23.90 -16.22
C PHE A 415 10.24 -23.32 -16.06
N ARG A 416 10.14 -22.05 -15.68
CA ARG A 416 8.86 -21.41 -15.41
C ARG A 416 8.79 -20.04 -16.05
N GLY A 417 7.57 -19.70 -16.48
CA GLY A 417 7.22 -18.38 -16.94
C GLY A 417 5.84 -17.99 -16.44
N GLY A 418 5.63 -16.73 -16.17
CA GLY A 418 4.36 -16.21 -15.67
C GLY A 418 4.10 -14.78 -16.09
N ILE A 419 2.82 -14.45 -16.20
CA ILE A 419 2.33 -13.11 -16.49
C ILE A 419 1.13 -12.80 -15.60
N GLN A 420 1.03 -11.56 -15.17
CA GLN A 420 -0.13 -11.03 -14.46
C GLN A 420 -0.47 -9.65 -15.00
N TYR A 421 -1.74 -9.44 -15.29
CA TYR A 421 -2.30 -8.13 -15.62
C TYR A 421 -3.39 -7.77 -14.62
N ARG A 422 -3.30 -6.55 -14.07
CA ARG A 422 -4.28 -5.97 -13.16
C ARG A 422 -4.82 -4.69 -13.76
N THR A 423 -6.14 -4.56 -13.83
CA THR A 423 -6.81 -3.36 -14.34
C THR A 423 -6.55 -2.14 -13.46
N SER A 424 -6.84 -0.96 -13.97
CA SER A 424 -6.89 0.27 -13.17
C SER A 424 -7.87 0.11 -12.00
N PRO A 425 -7.52 0.60 -10.79
CA PRO A 425 -8.45 0.61 -9.66
C PRO A 425 -9.50 1.72 -9.75
N PHE A 426 -9.32 2.69 -10.65
CA PHE A 426 -10.19 3.85 -10.78
C PHE A 426 -11.42 3.53 -11.62
N LYS A 427 -12.57 4.10 -11.24
CA LYS A 427 -13.72 4.20 -12.12
C LYS A 427 -13.40 5.11 -13.30
N SER A 428 -14.04 4.87 -14.46
CA SER A 428 -13.73 5.63 -15.69
C SER A 428 -13.82 7.15 -15.51
N ALA A 429 -14.79 7.63 -14.76
CA ALA A 429 -14.98 9.07 -14.51
C ALA A 429 -13.91 9.69 -13.58
N ALA A 430 -13.21 8.88 -12.78
CA ALA A 430 -12.19 9.32 -11.83
C ALA A 430 -10.77 8.91 -12.25
N ALA A 431 -10.64 8.18 -13.35
CA ALA A 431 -9.34 7.75 -13.85
C ALA A 431 -8.57 8.94 -14.40
N PRO A 432 -7.27 9.08 -14.08
CA PRO A 432 -6.43 10.07 -14.73
C PRO A 432 -6.42 9.84 -16.24
N SER A 433 -6.80 10.85 -17.03
CA SER A 433 -6.89 10.76 -18.50
C SER A 433 -5.52 10.59 -19.16
N GLU A 434 -4.47 11.10 -18.53
CA GLU A 434 -3.12 11.18 -19.11
C GLU A 434 -2.29 9.91 -18.95
N ILE A 435 -2.69 8.98 -18.09
CA ILE A 435 -1.92 7.78 -17.78
C ILE A 435 -2.77 6.52 -17.63
N ASN A 436 -2.21 5.39 -18.01
CA ASN A 436 -2.80 4.09 -17.70
C ASN A 436 -2.27 3.58 -16.34
N THR A 437 -3.15 3.50 -15.34
CA THR A 437 -2.84 3.05 -13.98
C THR A 437 -2.96 1.54 -13.78
N SER A 438 -3.13 0.76 -14.84
CA SER A 438 -3.05 -0.70 -14.79
C SER A 438 -1.63 -1.18 -14.45
N ALA A 439 -1.51 -2.42 -13.99
CA ALA A 439 -0.21 -3.01 -13.67
C ALA A 439 0.04 -4.27 -14.50
N LEU A 440 1.19 -4.32 -15.16
CA LEU A 440 1.68 -5.50 -15.86
C LEU A 440 2.88 -6.08 -15.11
N THR A 441 2.79 -7.38 -14.79
CA THR A 441 3.88 -8.13 -14.17
C THR A 441 4.24 -9.30 -15.05
N TYR A 442 5.53 -9.53 -15.26
CA TYR A 442 6.06 -10.72 -15.91
C TYR A 442 7.15 -11.35 -15.04
N SER A 443 7.25 -12.67 -15.13
CA SER A 443 8.17 -13.44 -14.30
C SER A 443 8.73 -14.62 -15.07
N ALA A 444 9.94 -15.02 -14.68
CA ALA A 444 10.60 -16.24 -15.15
C ALA A 444 11.35 -16.87 -13.99
N GLY A 445 11.58 -18.18 -14.05
CA GLY A 445 12.31 -18.84 -12.98
C GLY A 445 12.81 -20.24 -13.36
N LEU A 446 13.78 -20.68 -12.55
CA LEU A 446 14.38 -22.00 -12.60
C LEU A 446 14.18 -22.68 -11.25
N GLY A 447 13.99 -24.00 -11.26
CA GLY A 447 13.86 -24.78 -10.04
C GLY A 447 14.59 -26.11 -10.16
N TYR A 448 15.12 -26.55 -9.03
CA TYR A 448 15.67 -27.88 -8.85
C TYR A 448 14.84 -28.67 -7.83
N ARG A 449 14.53 -29.91 -8.11
CA ARG A 449 13.76 -30.81 -7.25
C ARG A 449 14.55 -32.09 -6.97
N GLY A 450 15.21 -32.14 -5.82
CA GLY A 450 15.77 -33.34 -5.26
C GLY A 450 14.76 -34.14 -4.43
N ASN A 451 15.23 -35.21 -3.79
CA ASN A 451 14.38 -36.08 -2.95
C ASN A 451 13.94 -35.35 -1.67
N HIS A 452 14.89 -34.77 -0.93
CA HIS A 452 14.65 -34.04 0.33
C HIS A 452 14.83 -32.51 0.21
N PHE A 453 15.64 -32.08 -0.73
CA PHE A 453 15.98 -30.66 -0.91
C PHE A 453 15.45 -30.16 -2.24
N PHE A 454 15.00 -28.90 -2.24
CA PHE A 454 14.70 -28.14 -3.47
C PHE A 454 15.15 -26.72 -3.38
N ALA A 455 15.45 -26.15 -4.53
CA ALA A 455 15.79 -24.73 -4.66
C ALA A 455 15.12 -24.15 -5.90
N ASP A 456 14.65 -22.91 -5.79
CA ASP A 456 14.05 -22.15 -6.87
C ASP A 456 14.66 -20.76 -6.91
N ILE A 457 14.85 -20.21 -8.10
CA ILE A 457 15.15 -18.80 -8.34
C ILE A 457 14.11 -18.23 -9.29
N ALA A 458 13.64 -17.02 -9.01
CA ALA A 458 12.69 -16.33 -9.85
C ALA A 458 13.13 -14.86 -10.06
N TYR A 459 12.99 -14.39 -11.28
CA TYR A 459 12.97 -12.99 -11.62
C TYR A 459 11.51 -12.56 -11.81
N VAL A 460 11.15 -11.40 -11.28
CA VAL A 460 9.84 -10.79 -11.48
C VAL A 460 10.01 -9.31 -11.68
N GLN A 461 9.22 -8.72 -12.57
CA GLN A 461 9.15 -7.28 -12.74
C GLN A 461 7.70 -6.83 -12.87
N THR A 462 7.30 -5.85 -12.04
CA THR A 462 6.02 -5.16 -12.10
C THR A 462 6.23 -3.74 -12.60
N ASN A 463 5.43 -3.32 -13.59
CA ASN A 463 5.40 -1.98 -14.13
C ASN A 463 4.10 -1.31 -13.74
N THR A 464 4.18 -0.09 -13.18
CA THR A 464 3.03 0.72 -12.78
C THR A 464 3.26 2.19 -13.12
N LYS A 465 2.17 2.92 -13.35
CA LYS A 465 2.18 4.38 -13.41
C LYS A 465 1.16 4.94 -12.43
N GLU A 466 1.48 6.06 -11.82
CA GLU A 466 0.59 6.80 -10.95
C GLU A 466 0.74 8.30 -11.20
N MET A 467 -0.33 9.04 -10.95
CA MET A 467 -0.30 10.50 -10.95
C MET A 467 -0.21 10.96 -9.50
N TYR A 468 0.74 11.81 -9.22
CA TYR A 468 0.98 12.38 -7.89
C TYR A 468 0.70 13.86 -7.91
N LEU A 469 -0.26 14.29 -7.10
CA LEU A 469 -0.61 15.69 -6.89
C LEU A 469 0.03 16.15 -5.58
N PRO A 470 0.99 17.11 -5.63
CA PRO A 470 1.75 17.50 -4.44
C PRO A 470 0.91 18.17 -3.36
N TYR A 471 -0.05 18.97 -3.74
CA TYR A 471 -1.00 19.69 -2.87
C TYR A 471 -2.29 19.96 -3.65
N GLN A 472 -3.32 20.44 -2.97
CA GLN A 472 -4.61 20.78 -3.58
C GLN A 472 -4.94 22.25 -3.34
N LEU A 473 -5.52 22.89 -4.35
CA LEU A 473 -6.01 24.26 -4.30
C LEU A 473 -7.47 24.29 -4.75
N SER A 474 -8.27 25.14 -4.11
CA SER A 474 -9.67 25.38 -4.44
C SER A 474 -9.85 26.58 -5.38
N THR A 475 -9.00 27.60 -5.26
CA THR A 475 -9.05 28.84 -6.03
C THR A 475 -8.70 28.62 -7.50
N GLU A 476 -9.60 28.95 -8.40
CA GLU A 476 -9.47 28.70 -9.85
C GLU A 476 -8.26 29.41 -10.49
N SER A 477 -7.92 30.65 -10.02
CA SER A 477 -6.78 31.40 -10.55
C SER A 477 -5.43 30.73 -10.34
N TRP A 478 -5.32 29.82 -9.34
CA TRP A 478 -4.10 29.07 -9.03
C TRP A 478 -4.07 27.68 -9.64
N LYS A 479 -5.15 27.25 -10.28
CA LYS A 479 -5.23 25.96 -10.96
C LYS A 479 -4.69 26.00 -12.39
N PRO A 480 -4.27 24.86 -12.95
CA PRO A 480 -4.10 23.59 -12.25
C PRO A 480 -2.83 23.56 -11.40
N VAL A 481 -2.88 22.81 -10.29
CA VAL A 481 -1.66 22.40 -9.59
C VAL A 481 -0.92 21.40 -10.46
N PRO A 482 0.38 21.60 -10.74
CA PRO A 482 1.14 20.64 -11.54
C PRO A 482 1.18 19.26 -10.89
N ALA A 483 0.77 18.23 -11.63
CA ALA A 483 0.88 16.85 -11.20
C ALA A 483 2.16 16.19 -11.73
N ALA A 484 2.80 15.36 -10.93
CA ALA A 484 3.91 14.53 -11.39
C ALA A 484 3.39 13.17 -11.90
N ILE A 485 3.85 12.75 -13.08
CA ILE A 485 3.62 11.39 -13.58
C ILE A 485 4.78 10.52 -13.08
N LEU A 486 4.45 9.58 -12.20
CA LEU A 486 5.41 8.66 -11.60
C LEU A 486 5.32 7.29 -12.28
N SER A 487 6.40 6.86 -12.92
CA SER A 487 6.52 5.55 -13.55
C SER A 487 7.46 4.68 -12.72
N THR A 488 7.01 3.49 -12.35
CA THR A 488 7.79 2.58 -11.50
C THR A 488 7.97 1.23 -12.17
N LYS A 489 9.23 0.77 -12.24
CA LYS A 489 9.59 -0.60 -12.56
C LYS A 489 10.18 -1.24 -11.31
N LYS A 490 9.59 -2.36 -10.86
CA LYS A 490 10.01 -3.08 -9.64
C LYS A 490 10.55 -4.47 -10.00
N PRO A 491 11.77 -4.60 -10.57
CA PRO A 491 12.41 -5.89 -10.70
C PRO A 491 12.80 -6.44 -9.32
N ALA A 492 12.63 -7.77 -9.16
CA ALA A 492 13.11 -8.48 -7.98
C ALA A 492 13.65 -9.85 -8.37
N ILE A 493 14.64 -10.31 -7.62
CA ILE A 493 15.16 -11.69 -7.65
C ILE A 493 14.77 -12.32 -6.32
N VAL A 494 14.09 -13.45 -6.40
CA VAL A 494 13.64 -14.24 -5.24
C VAL A 494 14.29 -15.60 -5.32
N VAL A 495 14.88 -16.04 -4.22
CA VAL A 495 15.42 -17.40 -4.07
C VAL A 495 14.57 -18.10 -3.02
N THR A 496 14.15 -19.33 -3.29
CA THR A 496 13.50 -20.20 -2.31
C THR A 496 14.32 -21.45 -2.13
N VAL A 497 14.62 -21.79 -0.88
CA VAL A 497 15.16 -23.07 -0.50
C VAL A 497 14.16 -23.80 0.38
N GLY A 498 14.06 -25.10 0.22
CA GLY A 498 13.15 -25.91 1.01
C GLY A 498 13.66 -27.31 1.26
N TYR A 499 13.20 -27.87 2.38
CA TYR A 499 13.55 -29.19 2.84
C TYR A 499 12.28 -29.99 3.13
N LYS A 500 12.23 -31.25 2.66
CA LYS A 500 11.15 -32.20 2.85
C LYS A 500 11.61 -33.28 3.86
N LEU A 501 10.78 -33.46 4.86
CA LEU A 501 10.94 -34.46 5.90
C LEU A 501 10.31 -35.81 5.52
#